data_c89ecd45dd7287e230bd4f5453a5c0b7
#
_entry.id   c89ecd45dd7287e230bd4f5453a5c0b7
#
_cell.length_a   1.000
_cell.length_b   1.000
_cell.length_c   1.000
_cell.angle_alpha   90.00
_cell.angle_beta   90.00
_cell.angle_gamma   90.00
#
_symmetry.space_group_name_H-M   'P 1'
#
loop_
_entity.id
_entity.type
_entity.pdbx_description
1 polymer ?
#
loop_
_entity_poly.entity_id
_entity_poly.type
_entity_poly.pdbx_seq_one_letter_code
_entity_poly.pdbx_strand_id
1 'polypeptide(L)'
;KVAAATLGVGVKEIPLTSEFQLDVPSILAAVNEKSKLLFIPSPNNPTGNSFNSNDIKMLIENFKGLVVVDEAYVEFAKNPSILPLLNNYPNLIVCQTFSKAQGMAGARLGMAFAHKELISFLNRIKAPYNINSLTLNAVLKNLKEQNQVKDQVADLLKGRSLLEAALK
;
A
#
# COMPACT_ATOMS: atom_id res chain seq x y z
N LYS A 1 -11.41 4.72 6.24
CA LYS A 1 -12.48 5.36 7.04
C LYS A 1 -13.84 4.71 6.79
N VAL A 2 -14.35 4.67 5.55
CA VAL A 2 -15.69 4.15 5.23
C VAL A 2 -15.91 2.73 5.78
N ALA A 3 -15.02 1.78 5.47
CA ALA A 3 -15.14 0.41 5.98
C ALA A 3 -15.13 0.33 7.53
N ALA A 4 -14.31 1.13 8.20
CA ALA A 4 -14.29 1.19 9.66
C ALA A 4 -15.62 1.72 10.21
N ALA A 5 -16.16 2.78 9.62
CA ALA A 5 -17.46 3.33 10.01
C ALA A 5 -18.60 2.31 9.81
N THR A 6 -18.61 1.57 8.70
CA THR A 6 -19.58 0.51 8.43
C THR A 6 -19.52 -0.61 9.46
N LEU A 7 -18.33 -0.91 9.98
CA LEU A 7 -18.10 -1.95 11.00
C LEU A 7 -18.21 -1.41 12.43
N GLY A 8 -18.51 -0.13 12.65
CA GLY A 8 -18.55 0.48 13.97
C GLY A 8 -17.18 0.53 14.67
N VAL A 9 -16.09 0.49 13.90
CA VAL A 9 -14.73 0.52 14.43
C VAL A 9 -14.21 1.95 14.50
N GLY A 10 -13.66 2.34 15.66
CA GLY A 10 -13.04 3.65 15.84
C GLY A 10 -11.78 3.83 14.99
N VAL A 11 -11.59 5.02 14.43
CA VAL A 11 -10.39 5.40 13.68
C VAL A 11 -9.73 6.58 14.38
N LYS A 12 -8.43 6.46 14.62
CA LYS A 12 -7.60 7.55 15.12
C LYS A 12 -6.65 7.98 14.01
N GLU A 13 -6.71 9.25 13.63
CA GLU A 13 -5.85 9.83 12.60
C GLU A 13 -4.72 10.59 13.28
N ILE A 14 -3.50 10.31 12.86
CA ILE A 14 -2.31 11.01 13.31
C ILE A 14 -1.79 11.85 12.14
N PRO A 15 -1.69 13.17 12.28
CA PRO A 15 -1.14 14.03 11.25
C PRO A 15 0.31 13.65 10.91
N LEU A 16 0.69 13.92 9.66
CA LEU A 16 2.09 13.85 9.25
C LEU A 16 2.85 15.06 9.82
N THR A 17 4.18 14.99 9.83
CA THR A 17 5.05 16.12 10.15
C THR A 17 4.91 17.24 9.11
N SER A 18 5.49 18.43 9.38
CA SER A 18 5.56 19.55 8.42
C SER A 18 6.21 19.17 7.09
N GLU A 19 7.07 18.13 7.09
CA GLU A 19 7.76 17.60 5.92
C GLU A 19 7.05 16.40 5.28
N PHE A 20 5.78 16.22 5.63
CA PHE A 20 4.94 15.11 5.17
C PHE A 20 5.55 13.72 5.45
N GLN A 21 6.27 13.57 6.58
CA GLN A 21 6.77 12.28 7.06
C GLN A 21 5.93 11.75 8.22
N LEU A 22 6.12 10.46 8.57
CA LEU A 22 5.45 9.83 9.70
C LEU A 22 5.95 10.45 11.01
N ASP A 23 5.02 10.88 11.86
CA ASP A 23 5.32 11.24 13.26
C ASP A 23 5.28 9.95 14.11
N VAL A 24 6.37 9.19 14.08
CA VAL A 24 6.49 7.90 14.76
C VAL A 24 6.21 8.03 16.26
N PRO A 25 6.76 9.03 16.99
CA PRO A 25 6.46 9.21 18.40
C PRO A 25 4.97 9.41 18.67
N SER A 26 4.31 10.28 17.91
CA SER A 26 2.87 10.54 18.06
C SER A 26 2.02 9.33 17.70
N ILE A 27 2.41 8.56 16.67
CA ILE A 27 1.73 7.32 16.29
C ILE A 27 1.81 6.32 17.45
N LEU A 28 3.00 6.07 17.99
CA LEU A 28 3.21 5.10 19.08
C LEU A 28 2.51 5.55 20.38
N ALA A 29 2.53 6.84 20.71
CA ALA A 29 1.81 7.40 21.84
C ALA A 29 0.28 7.26 21.72
N ALA A 30 -0.23 7.20 20.50
CA ALA A 30 -1.65 7.03 20.21
C ALA A 30 -2.14 5.58 20.32
N VAL A 31 -1.22 4.60 20.33
CA VAL A 31 -1.52 3.16 20.38
C VAL A 31 -1.98 2.77 21.80
N ASN A 32 -2.97 1.89 21.86
CA ASN A 32 -3.43 1.25 23.10
C ASN A 32 -3.82 -0.21 22.82
N GLU A 33 -4.28 -0.94 23.83
CA GLU A 33 -4.66 -2.36 23.72
C GLU A 33 -5.80 -2.63 22.71
N LYS A 34 -6.62 -1.62 22.41
CA LYS A 34 -7.69 -1.71 21.42
C LYS A 34 -7.19 -1.43 19.99
N SER A 35 -5.98 -0.93 19.82
CA SER A 35 -5.38 -0.67 18.51
C SER A 35 -4.98 -1.98 17.84
N LYS A 36 -5.70 -2.36 16.77
CA LYS A 36 -5.53 -3.65 16.08
C LYS A 36 -4.89 -3.53 14.71
N LEU A 37 -5.09 -2.38 14.04
CA LEU A 37 -4.61 -2.13 12.69
C LEU A 37 -3.95 -0.76 12.61
N LEU A 38 -2.79 -0.69 11.95
CA LEU A 38 -2.13 0.54 11.55
C LEU A 38 -2.03 0.57 10.04
N PHE A 39 -2.59 1.60 9.38
CA PHE A 39 -2.53 1.77 7.93
C PHE A 39 -1.55 2.87 7.55
N ILE A 40 -0.62 2.56 6.65
CA ILE A 40 0.44 3.47 6.17
C ILE A 40 0.44 3.45 4.64
N PRO A 41 -0.09 4.48 3.94
CA PRO A 41 0.05 4.57 2.49
C PRO A 41 1.45 5.10 2.13
N SER A 42 2.24 4.33 1.38
CA SER A 42 3.59 4.76 0.96
C SER A 42 3.93 4.20 -0.44
N PRO A 43 3.97 5.04 -1.48
CA PRO A 43 3.83 6.50 -1.50
C PRO A 43 2.47 7.00 -1.04
N ASN A 44 2.46 8.16 -0.35
CA ASN A 44 1.25 8.75 0.19
C ASN A 44 0.45 9.53 -0.86
N ASN A 45 -0.85 9.44 -0.82
CA ASN A 45 -1.76 10.27 -1.60
C ASN A 45 -2.51 11.22 -0.62
N PRO A 46 -2.49 12.56 -0.81
CA PRO A 46 -2.14 13.28 -2.04
C PRO A 46 -0.71 13.84 -2.11
N THR A 47 0.11 13.68 -1.08
CA THR A 47 1.42 14.37 -0.99
C THR A 47 2.47 13.82 -1.96
N GLY A 48 2.30 12.59 -2.46
CA GLY A 48 3.14 11.97 -3.49
C GLY A 48 4.53 11.49 -3.02
N ASN A 49 4.87 11.71 -1.76
CA ASN A 49 6.14 11.27 -1.18
C ASN A 49 6.06 9.85 -0.62
N SER A 50 7.19 9.15 -0.61
CA SER A 50 7.37 7.92 0.16
C SER A 50 7.83 8.25 1.57
N PHE A 51 7.39 7.47 2.55
CA PHE A 51 7.89 7.59 3.90
C PHE A 51 9.26 6.92 4.06
N ASN A 52 9.99 7.34 5.09
CA ASN A 52 11.26 6.73 5.43
C ASN A 52 11.05 5.26 5.81
N SER A 53 11.80 4.36 5.16
CA SER A 53 11.68 2.92 5.38
C SER A 53 12.06 2.49 6.80
N ASN A 54 12.96 3.21 7.48
CA ASN A 54 13.30 2.94 8.86
C ASN A 54 12.16 3.29 9.82
N ASP A 55 11.40 4.35 9.53
CA ASP A 55 10.23 4.73 10.33
C ASP A 55 9.12 3.70 10.19
N ILE A 56 8.87 3.22 8.95
CA ILE A 56 7.91 2.13 8.72
C ILE A 56 8.35 0.87 9.48
N LYS A 57 9.64 0.52 9.40
CA LYS A 57 10.19 -0.64 10.12
C LYS A 57 10.05 -0.49 11.63
N MET A 58 10.35 0.69 12.19
CA MET A 58 10.19 0.98 13.61
C MET A 58 8.74 0.78 14.06
N LEU A 59 7.77 1.24 13.24
CA LEU A 59 6.35 1.02 13.52
C LEU A 59 5.96 -0.46 13.46
N ILE A 60 6.46 -1.23 12.49
CA ILE A 60 6.20 -2.67 12.41
C ILE A 60 6.72 -3.40 13.66
N GLU A 61 7.90 -3.03 14.15
CA GLU A 61 8.54 -3.64 15.32
C GLU A 61 7.86 -3.28 16.64
N ASN A 62 7.30 -2.09 16.75
CA ASN A 62 6.73 -1.58 18.01
C ASN A 62 5.19 -1.62 18.07
N PHE A 63 4.51 -1.97 16.98
CA PHE A 63 3.06 -2.10 16.95
C PHE A 63 2.64 -3.57 17.15
N LYS A 64 1.89 -3.86 18.21
CA LYS A 64 1.46 -5.23 18.55
C LYS A 64 0.36 -5.80 17.65
N GLY A 65 -0.31 -4.95 16.86
CA GLY A 65 -1.34 -5.34 15.90
C GLY A 65 -0.76 -5.53 14.49
N LEU A 66 -1.63 -5.58 13.47
CA LEU A 66 -1.23 -5.70 12.08
C LEU A 66 -0.89 -4.34 11.49
N VAL A 67 0.24 -4.24 10.82
CA VAL A 67 0.64 -3.06 10.04
C VAL A 67 0.37 -3.32 8.57
N VAL A 68 -0.49 -2.49 7.99
CA VAL A 68 -0.86 -2.55 6.57
C VAL A 68 -0.16 -1.40 5.85
N VAL A 69 0.76 -1.72 4.95
CA VAL A 69 1.39 -0.73 4.09
C VAL A 69 0.76 -0.79 2.71
N ASP A 70 0.13 0.32 2.33
CA ASP A 70 -0.50 0.46 1.02
C ASP A 70 0.50 1.02 0.02
N GLU A 71 0.98 0.14 -0.84
CA GLU A 71 1.92 0.43 -1.92
C GLU A 71 1.22 0.64 -3.27
N ALA A 72 0.02 1.20 -3.30
CA ALA A 72 -0.72 1.40 -4.54
C ALA A 72 0.04 2.23 -5.60
N TYR A 73 1.06 2.97 -5.21
CA TYR A 73 1.86 3.83 -6.08
C TYR A 73 3.36 3.48 -6.07
N VAL A 74 3.73 2.29 -5.63
CA VAL A 74 5.14 1.90 -5.42
C VAL A 74 5.97 1.93 -6.70
N GLU A 75 5.37 1.65 -7.85
CA GLU A 75 6.05 1.69 -9.15
C GLU A 75 6.53 3.11 -9.54
N PHE A 76 5.92 4.15 -8.96
CA PHE A 76 6.32 5.55 -9.16
C PHE A 76 7.28 6.06 -8.08
N ALA A 77 7.60 5.24 -7.08
CA ALA A 77 8.44 5.61 -5.96
C ALA A 77 9.93 5.56 -6.33
N LYS A 78 10.72 6.40 -5.63
CA LYS A 78 12.19 6.28 -5.66
C LYS A 78 12.67 5.15 -4.75
N ASN A 79 11.96 4.90 -3.66
CA ASN A 79 12.28 3.86 -2.70
C ASN A 79 11.74 2.51 -3.18
N PRO A 80 12.48 1.41 -2.96
CA PRO A 80 12.00 0.08 -3.29
C PRO A 80 10.80 -0.31 -2.42
N SER A 81 10.02 -1.28 -2.90
CA SER A 81 8.97 -1.93 -2.12
C SER A 81 9.51 -2.54 -0.82
N ILE A 82 8.68 -2.54 0.22
CA ILE A 82 8.99 -3.21 1.49
C ILE A 82 8.60 -4.71 1.50
N LEU A 83 8.11 -5.25 0.38
CA LEU A 83 7.79 -6.67 0.24
C LEU A 83 8.88 -7.61 0.79
N PRO A 84 10.20 -7.36 0.62
CA PRO A 84 11.24 -8.23 1.18
C PRO A 84 11.19 -8.36 2.72
N LEU A 85 10.57 -7.42 3.42
CA LEU A 85 10.45 -7.46 4.87
C LEU A 85 9.43 -8.50 5.37
N LEU A 86 8.53 -8.98 4.51
CA LEU A 86 7.48 -9.94 4.89
C LEU A 86 8.01 -11.21 5.56
N ASN A 87 9.20 -11.66 5.17
CA ASN A 87 9.81 -12.85 5.75
C ASN A 87 10.23 -12.67 7.22
N ASN A 88 10.44 -11.43 7.65
CA ASN A 88 10.94 -11.10 8.98
C ASN A 88 9.84 -10.58 9.91
N TYR A 89 8.70 -10.14 9.36
CA TYR A 89 7.65 -9.48 10.12
C TYR A 89 6.28 -10.12 9.86
N PRO A 90 5.86 -11.07 10.69
CA PRO A 90 4.59 -11.80 10.51
C PRO A 90 3.35 -10.91 10.67
N ASN A 91 3.49 -9.73 11.27
CA ASN A 91 2.43 -8.75 11.46
C ASN A 91 2.33 -7.71 10.30
N LEU A 92 3.18 -7.83 9.26
CA LEU A 92 3.16 -6.95 8.10
C LEU A 92 2.21 -7.48 7.03
N ILE A 93 1.42 -6.58 6.46
CA ILE A 93 0.63 -6.78 5.22
C ILE A 93 1.05 -5.68 4.24
N VAL A 94 1.40 -6.06 3.03
CA VAL A 94 1.67 -5.12 1.93
C VAL A 94 0.55 -5.23 0.90
N CYS A 95 -0.08 -4.11 0.57
CA CYS A 95 -1.13 -4.05 -0.44
C CYS A 95 -0.62 -3.38 -1.71
N GLN A 96 -0.91 -3.96 -2.87
CA GLN A 96 -0.62 -3.41 -4.18
C GLN A 96 -1.85 -3.50 -5.08
N THR A 97 -1.86 -2.81 -6.22
CA THR A 97 -3.05 -2.75 -7.09
C THR A 97 -2.69 -2.76 -8.57
N PHE A 98 -3.57 -3.33 -9.37
CA PHE A 98 -3.53 -3.20 -10.83
C PHE A 98 -4.14 -1.88 -11.34
N SER A 99 -4.72 -1.07 -10.46
CA SER A 99 -5.48 0.13 -10.85
C SER A 99 -4.63 1.33 -11.25
N LYS A 100 -3.33 1.35 -10.92
CA LYS A 100 -2.43 2.51 -11.09
C LYS A 100 -1.41 2.24 -12.19
N ALA A 101 -0.20 1.89 -11.87
CA ALA A 101 0.89 1.67 -12.84
C ALA A 101 0.53 0.64 -13.92
N GLN A 102 -0.24 -0.38 -13.56
CA GLN A 102 -0.68 -1.42 -14.48
C GLN A 102 -1.81 -0.97 -15.45
N GLY A 103 -2.35 0.25 -15.29
CA GLY A 103 -3.37 0.80 -16.16
C GLY A 103 -4.74 0.10 -16.13
N MET A 104 -4.98 -0.76 -15.15
CA MET A 104 -6.16 -1.65 -15.11
C MET A 104 -7.20 -1.23 -14.05
N ALA A 105 -7.45 0.06 -13.90
CA ALA A 105 -8.42 0.55 -12.91
C ALA A 105 -9.82 -0.08 -13.04
N GLY A 106 -10.26 -0.36 -14.26
CA GLY A 106 -11.55 -1.03 -14.55
C GLY A 106 -11.61 -2.50 -14.15
N ALA A 107 -10.46 -3.18 -13.98
CA ALA A 107 -10.42 -4.58 -13.56
C ALA A 107 -10.81 -4.79 -12.09
N ARG A 108 -10.78 -3.76 -11.27
CA ARG A 108 -11.11 -3.78 -9.84
C ARG A 108 -10.36 -4.86 -9.05
N LEU A 109 -9.05 -5.01 -9.33
CA LEU A 109 -8.21 -6.00 -8.69
C LEU A 109 -7.06 -5.36 -7.91
N GLY A 110 -6.88 -5.83 -6.69
CA GLY A 110 -5.73 -5.56 -5.82
C GLY A 110 -5.13 -6.85 -5.30
N MET A 111 -3.97 -6.72 -4.68
CA MET A 111 -3.21 -7.83 -4.10
C MET A 111 -2.87 -7.49 -2.64
N ALA A 112 -2.86 -8.51 -1.79
CA ALA A 112 -2.34 -8.42 -0.44
C ALA A 112 -1.27 -9.51 -0.25
N PHE A 113 -0.12 -9.12 0.23
CA PHE A 113 1.00 -9.99 0.55
C PHE A 113 1.21 -9.98 2.06
N ALA A 114 1.28 -11.13 2.68
CA ALA A 114 1.46 -11.26 4.12
C ALA A 114 2.00 -12.65 4.48
N HIS A 115 2.31 -12.86 5.76
CA HIS A 115 2.65 -14.19 6.26
C HIS A 115 1.53 -15.19 5.94
N LYS A 116 1.91 -16.44 5.63
CA LYS A 116 1.00 -17.52 5.18
C LYS A 116 -0.24 -17.71 6.07
N GLU A 117 -0.09 -17.54 7.37
CA GLU A 117 -1.20 -17.70 8.32
C GLU A 117 -2.24 -16.60 8.14
N LEU A 118 -1.80 -15.33 7.98
CA LEU A 118 -2.70 -14.20 7.70
C LEU A 118 -3.43 -14.41 6.37
N ILE A 119 -2.72 -14.84 5.32
CA ILE A 119 -3.33 -15.15 4.02
C ILE A 119 -4.35 -16.28 4.16
N SER A 120 -4.06 -17.29 5.00
CA SER A 120 -5.02 -18.38 5.28
C SER A 120 -6.31 -17.83 5.91
N PHE A 121 -6.20 -16.94 6.91
CA PHE A 121 -7.37 -16.29 7.50
C PHE A 121 -8.17 -15.47 6.49
N LEU A 122 -7.50 -14.63 5.69
CA LEU A 122 -8.16 -13.83 4.66
C LEU A 122 -8.88 -14.71 3.62
N ASN A 123 -8.28 -15.84 3.23
CA ASN A 123 -8.91 -16.79 2.31
C ASN A 123 -10.17 -17.47 2.87
N ARG A 124 -10.27 -17.60 4.19
CA ARG A 124 -11.46 -18.19 4.84
C ARG A 124 -12.67 -17.25 4.88
N ILE A 125 -12.41 -15.95 4.85
CA ILE A 125 -13.47 -14.92 4.97
C ILE A 125 -13.78 -14.21 3.65
N LYS A 126 -12.91 -14.34 2.64
CA LYS A 126 -13.18 -13.74 1.33
C LYS A 126 -14.40 -14.38 0.68
N ALA A 127 -15.17 -13.59 -0.07
CA ALA A 127 -16.27 -14.11 -0.85
C ALA A 127 -15.80 -15.17 -1.86
N PRO A 128 -16.54 -16.29 -2.06
CA PRO A 128 -16.27 -17.17 -3.18
C PRO A 128 -16.45 -16.38 -4.49
N TYR A 129 -15.68 -16.74 -5.52
CA TYR A 129 -15.74 -16.09 -6.84
C TYR A 129 -15.49 -14.57 -6.80
N ASN A 130 -14.67 -14.09 -5.87
CA ASN A 130 -14.36 -12.68 -5.69
C ASN A 130 -13.66 -12.02 -6.89
N ILE A 131 -13.14 -12.81 -7.84
CA ILE A 131 -12.56 -12.36 -9.11
C ILE A 131 -13.32 -13.04 -10.24
N ASN A 132 -13.91 -12.23 -11.13
CA ASN A 132 -14.59 -12.77 -12.31
C ASN A 132 -13.58 -13.19 -13.40
N SER A 133 -14.00 -14.06 -14.32
CA SER A 133 -13.12 -14.64 -15.36
C SER A 133 -12.59 -13.60 -16.35
N LEU A 134 -13.34 -12.54 -16.64
CA LEU A 134 -12.89 -11.47 -17.55
C LEU A 134 -11.73 -10.70 -16.93
N THR A 135 -11.85 -10.31 -15.66
CA THR A 135 -10.78 -9.68 -14.88
C THR A 135 -9.56 -10.59 -14.82
N LEU A 136 -9.73 -11.88 -14.49
CA LEU A 136 -8.63 -12.82 -14.39
C LEU A 136 -7.87 -12.92 -15.71
N ASN A 137 -8.58 -13.13 -16.84
CA ASN A 137 -7.96 -13.24 -18.16
C ASN A 137 -7.21 -11.95 -18.55
N ALA A 138 -7.79 -10.79 -18.31
CA ALA A 138 -7.15 -9.50 -18.60
C ALA A 138 -5.87 -9.30 -17.77
N VAL A 139 -5.91 -9.62 -16.47
CA VAL A 139 -4.73 -9.51 -15.59
C VAL A 139 -3.64 -10.51 -15.97
N LEU A 140 -3.99 -11.75 -16.27
CA LEU A 140 -3.01 -12.75 -16.71
C LEU A 140 -2.30 -12.33 -18.01
N LYS A 141 -3.00 -11.66 -18.92
CA LYS A 141 -2.40 -11.06 -20.11
C LYS A 141 -1.45 -9.94 -19.76
N ASN A 142 -1.89 -8.97 -18.93
CA ASN A 142 -1.08 -7.83 -18.48
C ASN A 142 0.22 -8.28 -17.78
N LEU A 143 0.15 -9.35 -16.95
CA LEU A 143 1.34 -9.88 -16.26
C LEU A 143 2.41 -10.42 -17.21
N LYS A 144 2.08 -10.73 -18.47
CA LYS A 144 3.04 -11.14 -19.50
C LYS A 144 3.70 -9.94 -20.19
N GLU A 145 3.13 -8.74 -20.04
CA GLU A 145 3.53 -7.52 -20.73
C GLU A 145 4.23 -6.51 -19.79
N GLN A 146 4.93 -6.99 -18.75
CA GLN A 146 5.52 -6.15 -17.71
C GLN A 146 6.57 -5.15 -18.21
N ASN A 147 7.23 -5.40 -19.34
CA ASN A 147 8.16 -4.43 -19.92
C ASN A 147 7.41 -3.19 -20.41
N GLN A 148 6.24 -3.36 -21.04
CA GLN A 148 5.40 -2.24 -21.47
C GLN A 148 4.94 -1.38 -20.28
N VAL A 149 4.60 -2.00 -19.15
CA VAL A 149 4.25 -1.28 -17.92
C VAL A 149 5.41 -0.44 -17.41
N LYS A 150 6.63 -1.00 -17.40
CA LYS A 150 7.84 -0.27 -16.99
C LYS A 150 8.11 0.94 -17.88
N ASP A 151 7.96 0.78 -19.20
CA ASP A 151 8.16 1.87 -20.17
C ASP A 151 7.12 2.98 -19.93
N GLN A 152 5.85 2.65 -19.73
CA GLN A 152 4.80 3.61 -19.40
C GLN A 152 5.06 4.35 -18.09
N VAL A 153 5.52 3.66 -17.05
CA VAL A 153 5.90 4.29 -15.78
C VAL A 153 7.07 5.25 -15.98
N ALA A 154 8.09 4.84 -16.75
CA ALA A 154 9.24 5.69 -17.06
C ALA A 154 8.82 6.97 -17.80
N ASP A 155 7.92 6.88 -18.78
CA ASP A 155 7.39 8.03 -19.51
C ASP A 155 6.60 8.98 -18.60
N LEU A 156 5.77 8.44 -17.70
CA LEU A 156 5.03 9.25 -16.72
C LEU A 156 5.97 9.97 -15.74
N LEU A 157 7.02 9.30 -15.26
CA LEU A 157 8.03 9.92 -14.39
C LEU A 157 8.80 11.02 -15.11
N LYS A 158 9.14 10.82 -16.38
CA LYS A 158 9.77 11.85 -17.23
C LYS A 158 8.83 13.06 -17.43
N GLY A 159 7.56 12.82 -17.74
CA GLY A 159 6.55 13.87 -17.87
C GLY A 159 6.38 14.68 -16.59
N ARG A 160 6.35 14.01 -15.43
CA ARG A 160 6.33 14.68 -14.12
C ARG A 160 7.53 15.60 -13.93
N SER A 161 8.74 15.12 -14.23
CA SER A 161 9.96 15.92 -14.07
C SER A 161 9.98 17.15 -14.98
N LEU A 162 9.46 17.03 -16.21
CA LEU A 162 9.33 18.17 -17.14
C LEU A 162 8.32 19.20 -16.60
N LEU A 163 7.19 18.74 -16.07
CA LEU A 163 6.18 19.63 -15.48
C LEU A 163 6.74 20.35 -14.24
N GLU A 164 7.41 19.63 -13.34
CA GLU A 164 8.06 20.22 -12.16
C GLU A 164 9.09 21.28 -12.53
N ALA A 165 9.86 21.08 -13.61
CA ALA A 165 10.81 22.06 -14.10
C ALA A 165 10.15 23.29 -14.72
N ALA A 166 8.99 23.12 -15.36
CA ALA A 166 8.25 24.23 -16.00
C ALA A 166 7.47 25.10 -14.99
N LEU A 167 7.20 24.59 -13.78
CA LEU A 167 6.47 25.30 -12.73
C LEU A 167 7.39 26.07 -11.77
N LYS A 168 8.69 25.91 -11.86
CA LYS A 168 9.72 26.65 -11.08
C LYS A 168 10.18 27.91 -11.80
#